data_c7e33e383d855a790c862bd1f5513d1e
#
_entry.id   c7e33e383d855a790c862bd1f5513d1e
#
_cell.length_a   1.000
_cell.length_b   1.000
_cell.length_c   1.000
_cell.angle_alpha   90.00
_cell.angle_beta   90.00
_cell.angle_gamma   90.00
#
_symmetry.space_group_name_H-M   'P 1'
#
loop_
_entity.id
_entity.type
_entity.pdbx_description
1 polymer ?
#
loop_
_entity_poly.entity_id
_entity_poly.type
_entity_poly.pdbx_seq_one_letter_code
_entity_poly.pdbx_strand_id
1 'polypeptide(L)'
;GLPMSARSLATARLMELWAHWVDIYDHFGVEIKPNMRLAHILFLSWQSRPNAYRINGAALPETPMYLELKMPDGSIWTKGDPAAENRITGDALDWALVATKRRNWMDTGLEVTGDEARRYADFAQTFAGDADLSPLPKHIR
;
A
#
# COMPACT_ATOMS: atom_id res chain seq x y z
N GLY A 1 -21.04 3.41 4.23
CA GLY A 1 -19.69 2.88 4.43
C GLY A 1 -19.60 1.93 5.62
N LEU A 2 -18.52 1.20 5.73
CA LEU A 2 -18.28 0.33 6.88
C LEU A 2 -18.04 1.16 8.15
N PRO A 3 -18.54 0.73 9.33
CA PRO A 3 -18.25 1.43 10.58
C PRO A 3 -16.74 1.45 10.85
N MET A 4 -16.24 2.59 11.31
CA MET A 4 -14.83 2.74 11.68
C MET A 4 -14.73 3.23 13.11
N SER A 5 -13.71 2.76 13.84
CA SER A 5 -13.34 3.36 15.11
C SER A 5 -12.79 4.79 14.89
N ALA A 6 -12.84 5.62 15.93
CA ALA A 6 -12.26 6.96 15.87
C ALA A 6 -10.78 6.94 15.51
N ARG A 7 -10.04 5.93 16.00
CA ARG A 7 -8.61 5.73 15.68
C ARG A 7 -8.41 5.39 14.19
N SER A 8 -9.22 4.49 13.66
CA SER A 8 -9.15 4.12 12.23
C SER A 8 -9.52 5.28 11.34
N LEU A 9 -10.52 6.09 11.74
CA LEU A 9 -10.89 7.29 11.01
C LEU A 9 -9.76 8.31 10.99
N ALA A 10 -9.09 8.54 12.11
CA ALA A 10 -7.95 9.44 12.18
C ALA A 10 -6.80 8.96 11.29
N THR A 11 -6.53 7.66 11.26
CA THR A 11 -5.52 7.07 10.38
C THR A 11 -5.89 7.24 8.91
N ALA A 12 -7.16 7.05 8.55
CA ALA A 12 -7.63 7.26 7.17
C ALA A 12 -7.49 8.72 6.74
N ARG A 13 -7.77 9.68 7.63
CA ARG A 13 -7.59 11.11 7.35
C ARG A 13 -6.12 11.47 7.17
N LEU A 14 -5.24 10.90 7.97
CA LEU A 14 -3.80 11.09 7.80
C LEU A 14 -3.33 10.56 6.44
N MET A 15 -3.80 9.40 6.03
CA MET A 15 -3.48 8.81 4.73
C MET A 15 -3.95 9.70 3.58
N GLU A 16 -5.18 10.20 3.62
CA GLU A 16 -5.73 11.10 2.59
C GLU A 16 -4.90 12.37 2.48
N LEU A 17 -4.57 13.00 3.60
CA LEU A 17 -3.75 14.21 3.62
C LEU A 17 -2.36 13.94 3.03
N TRP A 18 -1.72 12.85 3.44
CA TRP A 18 -0.41 12.45 2.92
C TRP A 18 -0.46 12.22 1.40
N ALA A 19 -1.48 11.52 0.92
CA ALA A 19 -1.64 11.22 -0.50
C ALA A 19 -1.83 12.50 -1.34
N HIS A 20 -2.58 13.46 -0.85
CA HIS A 20 -2.74 14.77 -1.51
C HIS A 20 -1.42 15.56 -1.54
N TRP A 21 -0.60 15.49 -0.47
CA TRP A 21 0.72 16.09 -0.49
C TRP A 21 1.65 15.43 -1.51
N VAL A 22 1.57 14.10 -1.67
CA VAL A 22 2.30 13.40 -2.73
C VAL A 22 1.94 13.94 -4.11
N ASP A 23 0.66 14.17 -4.37
CA ASP A 23 0.22 14.70 -5.65
C ASP A 23 0.81 16.09 -5.92
N ILE A 24 0.89 16.93 -4.90
CA ILE A 24 1.51 18.26 -4.99
C ILE A 24 3.02 18.13 -5.28
N TYR A 25 3.70 17.26 -4.56
CA TYR A 25 5.13 17.04 -4.76
C TYR A 25 5.44 16.49 -6.16
N ASP A 26 4.63 15.54 -6.64
CA ASP A 26 4.75 15.00 -7.99
C ASP A 26 4.55 16.09 -9.04
N HIS A 27 3.55 16.96 -8.84
CA HIS A 27 3.27 18.06 -9.77
C HIS A 27 4.46 19.02 -9.92
N PHE A 28 5.15 19.31 -8.82
CA PHE A 28 6.30 20.23 -8.80
C PHE A 28 7.65 19.52 -8.98
N GLY A 29 7.66 18.20 -9.15
CA GLY A 29 8.90 17.43 -9.27
C GLY A 29 9.75 17.44 -8.01
N VAL A 30 9.14 17.59 -6.84
CA VAL A 30 9.84 17.64 -5.55
C VAL A 30 9.94 16.23 -4.96
N GLU A 31 11.12 15.90 -4.45
CA GLU A 31 11.33 14.61 -3.78
C GLU A 31 10.49 14.50 -2.50
N ILE A 32 9.84 13.35 -2.32
CA ILE A 32 9.08 13.07 -1.11
C ILE A 32 10.04 12.70 0.01
N LYS A 33 9.95 13.41 1.13
CA LYS A 33 10.74 13.11 2.33
C LYS A 33 9.90 12.24 3.27
N PRO A 34 10.20 10.93 3.37
CA PRO A 34 9.44 10.05 4.24
C PRO A 34 9.73 10.32 5.71
N ASN A 35 8.77 9.98 6.57
CA ASN A 35 8.93 10.00 8.01
C ASN A 35 8.23 8.79 8.65
N MET A 36 8.36 8.63 9.97
CA MET A 36 7.84 7.47 10.69
C MET A 36 6.30 7.36 10.70
N ARG A 37 5.58 8.42 10.31
CA ARG A 37 4.12 8.38 10.15
C ARG A 37 3.67 7.45 9.02
N LEU A 38 4.58 7.05 8.13
CA LEU A 38 4.30 6.01 7.14
C LEU A 38 3.76 4.73 7.79
N ALA A 39 4.14 4.41 9.02
CA ALA A 39 3.64 3.23 9.72
C ALA A 39 2.10 3.17 9.77
N HIS A 40 1.43 4.30 9.88
CA HIS A 40 -0.03 4.38 9.88
C HIS A 40 -0.62 3.99 8.52
N ILE A 41 0.03 4.41 7.44
CA ILE A 41 -0.38 4.07 6.08
C ILE A 41 -0.14 2.57 5.81
N LEU A 42 1.00 2.04 6.24
CA LEU A 42 1.32 0.63 6.11
C LEU A 42 0.32 -0.24 6.88
N PHE A 43 -0.02 0.15 8.10
CA PHE A 43 -1.06 -0.53 8.89
C PHE A 43 -2.40 -0.51 8.16
N LEU A 44 -2.81 0.64 7.64
CA LEU A 44 -4.06 0.77 6.91
C LEU A 44 -4.07 -0.08 5.63
N SER A 45 -2.95 -0.18 4.94
CA SER A 45 -2.81 -1.02 3.74
C SER A 45 -3.08 -2.49 4.04
N TRP A 46 -2.61 -2.96 5.20
CA TRP A 46 -2.87 -4.33 5.63
C TRP A 46 -4.33 -4.52 6.08
N GLN A 47 -4.83 -3.59 6.89
CA GLN A 47 -6.18 -3.67 7.43
C GLN A 47 -7.26 -3.58 6.32
N SER A 48 -7.01 -2.82 5.27
CA SER A 48 -7.94 -2.65 4.15
C SER A 48 -7.86 -3.76 3.09
N ARG A 49 -6.95 -4.71 3.25
CA ARG A 49 -6.74 -5.80 2.29
C ARG A 49 -8.02 -6.57 1.94
N PRO A 50 -8.86 -7.00 2.92
CA PRO A 50 -10.11 -7.67 2.59
C PRO A 50 -11.04 -6.82 1.71
N ASN A 51 -11.13 -5.51 2.01
CA ASN A 51 -11.94 -4.60 1.21
C ASN A 51 -11.36 -4.39 -0.20
N ALA A 52 -10.04 -4.30 -0.32
CA ALA A 52 -9.38 -4.15 -1.62
C ALA A 52 -9.70 -5.35 -2.55
N TYR A 53 -9.71 -6.55 -2.00
CA TYR A 53 -10.11 -7.74 -2.75
C TYR A 53 -11.59 -7.71 -3.11
N ARG A 54 -12.44 -7.38 -2.14
CA ARG A 54 -13.89 -7.33 -2.33
C ARG A 54 -14.30 -6.38 -3.45
N ILE A 55 -13.76 -5.17 -3.48
CA ILE A 55 -14.09 -4.17 -4.52
C ILE A 55 -13.57 -4.57 -5.90
N ASN A 56 -12.59 -5.46 -5.97
CA ASN A 56 -12.09 -6.04 -7.23
C ASN A 56 -12.80 -7.36 -7.59
N GLY A 57 -13.89 -7.68 -6.90
CA GLY A 57 -14.70 -8.87 -7.21
C GLY A 57 -14.07 -10.18 -6.76
N ALA A 58 -13.12 -10.15 -5.83
CA ALA A 58 -12.40 -11.32 -5.35
C ALA A 58 -12.59 -11.53 -3.84
N ALA A 59 -12.59 -12.79 -3.42
CA ALA A 59 -12.54 -13.14 -2.00
C ALA A 59 -11.09 -13.08 -1.53
N LEU A 60 -10.86 -12.64 -0.29
CA LEU A 60 -9.53 -12.70 0.31
C LEU A 60 -9.15 -14.16 0.53
N PRO A 61 -8.07 -14.65 -0.10
CA PRO A 61 -7.67 -16.05 0.07
C PRO A 61 -7.05 -16.29 1.44
N GLU A 62 -7.04 -17.54 1.87
CA GLU A 62 -6.32 -17.97 3.07
C GLU A 62 -4.82 -18.13 2.84
N THR A 63 -4.36 -17.93 1.62
CA THR A 63 -2.94 -18.00 1.25
C THR A 63 -2.11 -17.10 2.14
N PRO A 64 -1.07 -17.62 2.80
CA PRO A 64 -0.21 -16.79 3.64
C PRO A 64 0.46 -15.67 2.84
N MET A 65 0.60 -14.53 3.49
CA MET A 65 1.23 -13.32 2.92
C MET A 65 2.18 -12.73 3.95
N TYR A 66 3.30 -12.20 3.48
CA TYR A 66 4.26 -11.51 4.34
C TYR A 66 4.71 -10.19 3.73
N LEU A 67 4.68 -9.14 4.54
CA LEU A 67 5.25 -7.83 4.22
C LEU A 67 6.44 -7.56 5.12
N GLU A 68 7.55 -7.12 4.52
CA GLU A 68 8.75 -6.68 5.24
C GLU A 68 9.25 -5.39 4.61
N LEU A 69 9.09 -4.29 5.31
CA LEU A 69 9.29 -2.95 4.75
C LEU A 69 10.25 -2.15 5.63
N LYS A 70 11.24 -1.52 4.99
CA LYS A 70 12.23 -0.71 5.67
C LYS A 70 11.70 0.69 5.92
N MET A 71 11.64 1.08 7.18
CA MET A 71 11.20 2.39 7.62
C MET A 71 12.29 3.46 7.43
N PRO A 72 11.94 4.77 7.45
CA PRO A 72 12.90 5.85 7.27
C PRO A 72 14.06 5.86 8.26
N ASP A 73 13.87 5.36 9.47
CA ASP A 73 14.93 5.26 10.50
C ASP A 73 15.77 3.98 10.36
N GLY A 74 15.50 3.15 9.35
CA GLY A 74 16.19 1.88 9.12
C GLY A 74 15.57 0.69 9.84
N SER A 75 14.57 0.89 10.71
CA SER A 75 13.84 -0.21 11.34
C SER A 75 13.00 -0.97 10.31
N ILE A 76 12.63 -2.20 10.65
CA ILE A 76 11.84 -3.06 9.76
C ILE A 76 10.41 -3.18 10.30
N TRP A 77 9.46 -2.85 9.46
CA TRP A 77 8.03 -3.04 9.72
C TRP A 77 7.57 -4.32 9.03
N THR A 78 6.89 -5.19 9.76
CA THR A 78 6.44 -6.47 9.22
C THR A 78 4.97 -6.72 9.49
N LYS A 79 4.32 -7.47 8.60
CA LYS A 79 2.99 -8.03 8.78
C LYS A 79 2.89 -9.38 8.10
N GLY A 80 2.07 -10.27 8.66
CA GLY A 80 1.78 -11.57 8.10
C GLY A 80 2.73 -12.66 8.58
N ASP A 81 2.82 -13.72 7.78
CA ASP A 81 3.58 -14.93 8.11
C ASP A 81 4.98 -14.88 7.51
N PRO A 82 6.05 -14.85 8.34
CA PRO A 82 7.42 -14.81 7.82
C PRO A 82 7.81 -16.01 6.95
N ALA A 83 7.10 -17.13 7.07
CA ALA A 83 7.33 -18.34 6.26
C ALA A 83 6.55 -18.32 4.94
N ALA A 84 5.75 -17.30 4.66
CA ALA A 84 4.94 -17.24 3.45
C ALA A 84 5.81 -17.18 2.19
N GLU A 85 5.41 -17.91 1.16
CA GLU A 85 6.03 -17.83 -0.16
C GLU A 85 5.64 -16.53 -0.89
N ASN A 86 4.43 -16.01 -0.62
CA ASN A 86 3.97 -14.74 -1.16
C ASN A 86 4.47 -13.60 -0.28
N ARG A 87 5.35 -12.77 -0.83
CA ARG A 87 6.09 -11.76 -0.08
C ARG A 87 6.17 -10.46 -0.83
N ILE A 88 6.10 -9.36 -0.08
CA ILE A 88 6.38 -8.01 -0.59
C ILE A 88 7.44 -7.41 0.33
N THR A 89 8.60 -7.10 -0.22
CA THR A 89 9.73 -6.56 0.54
C THR A 89 10.28 -5.31 -0.15
N GLY A 90 10.86 -4.42 0.63
CA GLY A 90 11.49 -3.21 0.11
C GLY A 90 11.30 -2.01 1.01
N ASP A 91 11.25 -0.84 0.41
CA ASP A 91 11.13 0.43 1.13
C ASP A 91 9.68 0.73 1.51
N ALA A 92 9.48 1.19 2.74
CA ALA A 92 8.15 1.53 3.24
C ALA A 92 7.49 2.66 2.44
N LEU A 93 8.27 3.64 1.96
CA LEU A 93 7.72 4.71 1.11
C LEU A 93 7.15 4.13 -0.19
N ASP A 94 7.88 3.23 -0.82
CA ASP A 94 7.42 2.60 -2.07
C ASP A 94 6.08 1.89 -1.86
N TRP A 95 5.95 1.11 -0.78
CA TRP A 95 4.68 0.43 -0.50
C TRP A 95 3.54 1.41 -0.18
N ALA A 96 3.83 2.48 0.58
CA ALA A 96 2.83 3.51 0.86
C ALA A 96 2.34 4.18 -0.43
N LEU A 97 3.23 4.45 -1.39
CA LEU A 97 2.88 5.01 -2.70
C LEU A 97 2.02 4.05 -3.52
N VAL A 98 2.32 2.76 -3.49
CA VAL A 98 1.52 1.73 -4.16
C VAL A 98 0.14 1.61 -3.53
N ALA A 99 0.06 1.49 -2.21
CA ALA A 99 -1.20 1.30 -1.49
C ALA A 99 -2.14 2.51 -1.56
N THR A 100 -1.61 3.69 -1.80
CA THR A 100 -2.39 4.91 -2.03
C THR A 100 -2.63 5.21 -3.52
N LYS A 101 -2.29 4.27 -4.40
CA LYS A 101 -2.47 4.39 -5.87
C LYS A 101 -1.69 5.55 -6.52
N ARG A 102 -0.56 5.95 -5.95
CA ARG A 102 0.32 6.99 -6.51
C ARG A 102 1.43 6.42 -7.39
N ARG A 103 1.75 5.13 -7.22
CA ARG A 103 2.74 4.41 -8.08
C ARG A 103 2.23 3.01 -8.38
N ASN A 104 2.57 2.49 -9.54
CA ASN A 104 2.47 1.06 -9.80
C ASN A 104 3.67 0.37 -9.14
N TRP A 105 3.45 -0.81 -8.53
CA TRP A 105 4.52 -1.50 -7.83
C TRP A 105 5.70 -1.86 -8.75
N MET A 106 5.45 -2.07 -10.05
CA MET A 106 6.51 -2.36 -11.04
C MET A 106 7.42 -1.14 -11.32
N ASP A 107 6.98 0.06 -10.95
CA ASP A 107 7.76 1.31 -11.08
C ASP A 107 8.50 1.67 -9.78
N THR A 108 8.55 0.76 -8.82
CA THR A 108 9.20 0.94 -7.52
C THR A 108 10.33 -0.05 -7.33
N GLY A 109 11.07 0.09 -6.24
CA GLY A 109 12.10 -0.87 -5.84
C GLY A 109 11.57 -2.07 -5.07
N LEU A 110 10.24 -2.25 -4.96
CA LEU A 110 9.66 -3.38 -4.25
C LEU A 110 9.95 -4.70 -4.95
N GLU A 111 10.28 -5.71 -4.16
CA GLU A 111 10.32 -7.11 -4.60
C GLU A 111 8.99 -7.77 -4.24
N VAL A 112 8.26 -8.21 -5.26
CA VAL A 112 6.96 -8.85 -5.13
C VAL A 112 7.08 -10.28 -5.63
N THR A 113 7.01 -11.24 -4.71
CA THR A 113 7.24 -12.66 -4.99
C THR A 113 5.95 -13.45 -4.78
N GLY A 114 5.56 -14.23 -5.77
CA GLY A 114 4.36 -15.07 -5.75
C GLY A 114 3.16 -14.40 -6.41
N ASP A 115 2.29 -15.22 -7.00
CA ASP A 115 1.13 -14.75 -7.75
C ASP A 115 0.14 -13.97 -6.88
N GLU A 116 -0.08 -14.43 -5.65
CA GLU A 116 -0.99 -13.77 -4.73
C GLU A 116 -0.40 -12.44 -4.22
N ALA A 117 0.92 -12.36 -4.04
CA ALA A 117 1.57 -11.10 -3.68
C ALA A 117 1.44 -10.07 -4.81
N ARG A 118 1.58 -10.49 -6.07
CA ARG A 118 1.37 -9.61 -7.24
C ARG A 118 -0.09 -9.12 -7.29
N ARG A 119 -1.04 -10.02 -7.04
CA ARG A 119 -2.47 -9.67 -7.01
C ARG A 119 -2.76 -8.67 -5.91
N TYR A 120 -2.20 -8.88 -4.71
CA TYR A 120 -2.33 -7.92 -3.62
C TYR A 120 -1.71 -6.57 -3.98
N ALA A 121 -0.53 -6.55 -4.56
CA ALA A 121 0.12 -5.31 -4.98
C ALA A 121 -0.71 -4.54 -6.03
N ASP A 122 -1.38 -5.24 -6.92
CA ASP A 122 -2.30 -4.62 -7.88
C ASP A 122 -3.58 -4.09 -7.23
N PHE A 123 -4.12 -4.82 -6.26
CA PHE A 123 -5.41 -4.50 -5.62
C PHE A 123 -5.29 -3.50 -4.46
N ALA A 124 -4.12 -3.38 -3.84
CA ALA A 124 -3.93 -2.56 -2.64
C ALA A 124 -4.49 -1.16 -2.84
N GLN A 125 -5.42 -0.77 -1.97
CA GLN A 125 -6.12 0.51 -2.02
C GLN A 125 -6.58 0.87 -0.62
N THR A 126 -6.04 1.95 -0.10
CA THR A 126 -6.27 2.38 1.29
C THR A 126 -7.45 3.34 1.43
N PHE A 127 -8.02 3.81 0.34
CA PHE A 127 -9.15 4.71 0.35
C PHE A 127 -10.44 4.01 -0.09
N ALA A 128 -11.59 4.57 0.32
CA ALA A 128 -12.91 4.07 -0.05
C ALA A 128 -13.25 4.38 -1.52
N GLY A 129 -14.19 3.65 -2.07
CA GLY A 129 -14.69 3.85 -3.43
C GLY A 129 -14.56 2.61 -4.29
N ASP A 130 -14.76 2.79 -5.59
CA ASP A 130 -14.64 1.72 -6.56
C ASP A 130 -13.19 1.27 -6.73
N ALA A 131 -13.01 0.07 -7.27
CA ALA A 131 -11.69 -0.45 -7.56
C ALA A 131 -10.96 0.45 -8.56
N ASP A 132 -9.70 0.73 -8.26
CA ASP A 132 -8.82 1.52 -9.11
C ASP A 132 -7.49 0.76 -9.30
N LEU A 133 -7.24 0.31 -10.51
CA LEU A 133 -6.00 -0.38 -10.87
C LEU A 133 -4.93 0.56 -11.46
N SER A 134 -5.20 1.87 -11.46
CA SER A 134 -4.22 2.87 -11.87
C SER A 134 -3.21 3.17 -10.73
N PRO A 135 -2.05 3.77 -11.02
CA PRO A 135 -1.55 3.98 -12.36
C PRO A 135 -1.05 2.67 -13.00
N LEU A 136 -1.14 2.60 -14.32
CA LEU A 136 -0.51 1.50 -15.05
C LEU A 136 1.02 1.63 -14.98
N PRO A 137 1.78 0.53 -15.13
CA PRO A 137 3.23 0.60 -15.20
C PRO A 137 3.71 1.54 -16.31
N LYS A 138 4.82 2.25 -16.08
CA LYS A 138 5.35 3.22 -17.05
C LYS A 138 5.63 2.64 -18.43
N HIS A 139 6.03 1.38 -18.51
CA HIS A 139 6.35 0.73 -19.78
C HIS A 139 5.16 0.47 -20.68
N ILE A 140 3.91 0.60 -20.17
CA ILE A 140 2.68 0.42 -20.95
C ILE A 140 1.76 1.64 -20.95
N ARG A 141 2.25 2.76 -20.41
CA ARG A 141 1.53 4.04 -20.44
C ARG A 141 1.82 4.80 -21.72
#